data_60bf8b6f02eeb1126977091265ca39dd
#
_entry.id   60bf8b6f02eeb1126977091265ca39dd
#
_cell.length_a   1.000
_cell.length_b   1.000
_cell.length_c   1.000
_cell.angle_alpha   90.00
_cell.angle_beta   90.00
_cell.angle_gamma   90.00
#
_symmetry.space_group_name_H-M   'P 1'
#
loop_
_entity.id
_entity.type
_entity.pdbx_description
1 polymer ?
#
loop_
_entity_poly.entity_id
_entity_poly.type
_entity_poly.pdbx_seq_one_letter_code
_entity_poly.pdbx_strand_id
1 'polypeptide(L)'
;MFEYIKLKNFKSFSDIEFNMLDRRNNPKKLILIYGENGIGKSNIASAFFTLSETLRTMDVRDLMEALISDETSLNNKEELKKYLRSRYKDIETIIKENKTVSSEGTMLLEFGFNINGKRGKYLLETNNTQIIHEKLEFTLTKKRGVYFDITESKLSINEKVFLDKNTYTEIKTACLKFWGKHSFLSILLHEINDKSDKYIRDQISDNFDSFLKFITRISCKIKFGSRQERGILGLPKEVLAEYESGSIPV
;
A
#
# COMPACT_ATOMS: atom_id res chain seq x y z
N MET A 1 -8.10 -1.89 -12.99
CA MET A 1 -6.77 -2.23 -13.58
C MET A 1 -5.87 -0.99 -13.51
N PHE A 2 -4.56 -1.17 -13.39
CA PHE A 2 -3.62 -0.05 -13.45
C PHE A 2 -3.46 0.47 -14.89
N GLU A 3 -3.31 1.80 -15.03
CA GLU A 3 -3.14 2.49 -16.31
C GLU A 3 -1.71 2.97 -16.52
N TYR A 4 -1.04 3.39 -15.45
CA TYR A 4 0.37 3.78 -15.46
C TYR A 4 0.98 3.72 -14.06
N ILE A 5 2.31 3.69 -13.99
CA ILE A 5 3.09 3.94 -12.78
C ILE A 5 4.09 5.03 -13.09
N LYS A 6 4.20 6.02 -12.20
CA LYS A 6 5.28 7.00 -12.21
C LYS A 6 6.14 6.79 -10.97
N LEU A 7 7.44 6.67 -11.16
CA LEU A 7 8.43 6.43 -10.11
C LEU A 7 9.52 7.48 -10.18
N LYS A 8 9.86 8.08 -9.06
CA LYS A 8 10.99 9.01 -8.95
C LYS A 8 11.87 8.60 -7.77
N ASN A 9 13.17 8.60 -7.98
CA ASN A 9 14.16 8.16 -7.00
C ASN A 9 13.84 6.81 -6.36
N PHE A 10 13.39 5.85 -7.17
CA PHE A 10 12.98 4.53 -6.75
C PHE A 10 13.92 3.46 -7.31
N LYS A 11 14.67 2.78 -6.46
CA LYS A 11 15.69 1.76 -6.83
C LYS A 11 16.67 2.31 -7.88
N SER A 12 16.64 1.77 -9.12
CA SER A 12 17.49 2.23 -10.22
C SER A 12 16.86 3.35 -11.05
N PHE A 13 15.64 3.78 -10.75
CA PHE A 13 14.95 4.79 -11.53
C PHE A 13 15.09 6.17 -10.89
N SER A 14 15.68 7.10 -11.64
CA SER A 14 15.72 8.52 -11.27
C SER A 14 14.34 9.19 -11.48
N ASP A 15 13.76 9.01 -12.67
CA ASP A 15 12.39 9.42 -13.01
C ASP A 15 11.91 8.57 -14.20
N ILE A 16 10.79 7.88 -14.06
CA ILE A 16 10.20 7.06 -15.11
C ILE A 16 8.68 7.08 -15.02
N GLU A 17 8.03 7.11 -16.16
CA GLU A 17 6.61 6.82 -16.30
C GLU A 17 6.43 5.59 -17.19
N PHE A 18 5.83 4.54 -16.63
CA PHE A 18 5.55 3.29 -17.33
C PHE A 18 4.05 3.22 -17.66
N ASN A 19 3.73 3.40 -18.94
CA ASN A 19 2.36 3.38 -19.46
C ASN A 19 1.88 1.95 -19.70
N MET A 20 0.72 1.60 -19.13
CA MET A 20 0.07 0.30 -19.22
C MET A 20 -1.18 0.31 -20.12
N LEU A 21 -1.41 1.39 -20.86
CA LEU A 21 -2.55 1.51 -21.77
C LEU A 21 -2.21 0.95 -23.16
N ASP A 22 -3.24 0.40 -23.81
CA ASP A 22 -3.18 0.04 -25.21
C ASP A 22 -3.34 1.28 -26.14
N ARG A 23 -3.31 1.08 -27.44
CA ARG A 23 -3.52 2.15 -28.44
C ARG A 23 -4.91 2.80 -28.39
N ARG A 24 -5.88 2.16 -27.73
CA ARG A 24 -7.25 2.66 -27.56
C ARG A 24 -7.50 3.26 -26.18
N ASN A 25 -6.42 3.54 -25.43
CA ASN A 25 -6.46 4.03 -24.04
C ASN A 25 -7.21 3.12 -23.05
N ASN A 26 -7.20 1.80 -23.29
CA ASN A 26 -7.69 0.81 -22.33
C ASN A 26 -6.52 0.17 -21.58
N PRO A 27 -6.68 -0.16 -20.28
CA PRO A 27 -5.66 -0.90 -19.54
C PRO A 27 -5.37 -2.25 -20.18
N LYS A 28 -4.10 -2.55 -20.42
CA LYS A 28 -3.65 -3.84 -20.95
C LYS A 28 -3.90 -4.96 -19.95
N LYS A 29 -4.47 -6.08 -20.40
CA LYS A 29 -4.69 -7.28 -19.58
C LYS A 29 -3.39 -8.04 -19.28
N LEU A 30 -2.42 -7.96 -20.17
CA LEU A 30 -1.12 -8.63 -20.08
C LEU A 30 -0.04 -7.67 -20.56
N ILE A 31 1.05 -7.58 -19.79
CA ILE A 31 2.24 -6.81 -20.14
C ILE A 31 3.44 -7.72 -19.91
N LEU A 32 4.20 -7.93 -20.97
CA LEU A 32 5.48 -8.65 -20.93
C LEU A 32 6.62 -7.64 -21.06
N ILE A 33 7.57 -7.67 -20.13
CA ILE A 33 8.71 -6.75 -20.10
C ILE A 33 9.97 -7.54 -20.35
N TYR A 34 10.63 -7.23 -21.47
CA TYR A 34 11.91 -7.82 -21.90
C TYR A 34 13.03 -6.78 -21.85
N GLY A 35 14.25 -7.25 -21.79
CA GLY A 35 15.44 -6.42 -21.86
C GLY A 35 16.62 -7.07 -21.14
N GLU A 36 17.77 -6.45 -21.18
CA GLU A 36 19.01 -6.90 -20.54
C GLU A 36 18.89 -6.97 -19.01
N ASN A 37 19.77 -7.74 -18.38
CA ASN A 37 19.83 -7.81 -16.93
C ASN A 37 20.31 -6.47 -16.35
N GLY A 38 19.74 -6.06 -15.24
CA GLY A 38 20.14 -4.82 -14.56
C GLY A 38 19.37 -3.56 -14.95
N ILE A 39 18.63 -3.52 -16.07
CA ILE A 39 17.90 -2.31 -16.53
C ILE A 39 16.66 -1.93 -15.69
N GLY A 40 16.36 -2.68 -14.65
CA GLY A 40 15.26 -2.33 -13.72
C GLY A 40 13.91 -3.00 -13.99
N LYS A 41 13.81 -4.05 -14.84
CA LYS A 41 12.54 -4.78 -15.09
C LYS A 41 11.84 -5.19 -13.81
N SER A 42 12.57 -5.80 -12.89
CA SER A 42 12.03 -6.24 -11.58
C SER A 42 11.66 -5.07 -10.67
N ASN A 43 12.20 -3.86 -10.89
CA ASN A 43 11.88 -2.70 -10.07
C ASN A 43 10.46 -2.18 -10.33
N ILE A 44 9.89 -2.42 -11.51
CA ILE A 44 8.49 -2.13 -11.79
C ILE A 44 7.58 -3.03 -10.93
N ALA A 45 7.86 -4.33 -10.85
CA ALA A 45 7.14 -5.23 -9.95
C ALA A 45 7.37 -4.85 -8.47
N SER A 46 8.60 -4.43 -8.12
CA SER A 46 8.92 -3.96 -6.77
C SER A 46 8.09 -2.74 -6.35
N ALA A 47 7.67 -1.87 -7.27
CA ALA A 47 6.82 -0.73 -6.94
C ALA A 47 5.44 -1.19 -6.41
N PHE A 48 4.85 -2.21 -7.02
CA PHE A 48 3.59 -2.81 -6.53
C PHE A 48 3.78 -3.53 -5.20
N PHE A 49 4.93 -4.20 -5.04
CA PHE A 49 5.28 -4.84 -3.78
C PHE A 49 5.42 -3.80 -2.67
N THR A 50 6.15 -2.72 -2.91
CA THR A 50 6.31 -1.59 -1.98
C THR A 50 4.95 -0.98 -1.61
N LEU A 51 4.08 -0.74 -2.61
CA LEU A 51 2.72 -0.28 -2.35
C LEU A 51 1.98 -1.20 -1.38
N SER A 52 2.02 -2.51 -1.61
CA SER A 52 1.36 -3.49 -0.74
C SER A 52 1.98 -3.54 0.68
N GLU A 53 3.31 -3.35 0.82
CA GLU A 53 3.97 -3.24 2.13
C GLU A 53 3.52 -1.98 2.89
N THR A 54 3.37 -0.83 2.19
CA THR A 54 2.92 0.42 2.85
C THR A 54 1.49 0.36 3.39
N LEU A 55 0.63 -0.51 2.83
CA LEU A 55 -0.74 -0.71 3.32
C LEU A 55 -0.81 -1.51 4.65
N ARG A 56 0.29 -2.13 5.07
CA ARG A 56 0.34 -3.05 6.23
C ARG A 56 1.18 -2.51 7.40
N THR A 57 1.64 -1.28 7.34
CA THR A 57 2.55 -0.74 8.35
C THR A 57 1.91 -0.61 9.73
N MET A 58 0.59 -0.43 9.84
CA MET A 58 -0.13 -0.44 11.13
C MET A 58 -0.17 -1.86 11.75
N ASP A 59 -0.43 -2.90 10.93
CA ASP A 59 -0.43 -4.29 11.41
C ASP A 59 0.94 -4.67 12.01
N VAL A 60 2.04 -4.15 11.43
CA VAL A 60 3.41 -4.34 11.94
C VAL A 60 3.58 -3.75 13.34
N ARG A 61 3.03 -2.56 13.57
CA ARG A 61 3.06 -1.89 14.88
C ARG A 61 2.42 -2.77 15.94
N ASP A 62 1.22 -3.25 15.69
CA ASP A 62 0.46 -4.02 16.67
C ASP A 62 1.12 -5.35 17.00
N LEU A 63 1.67 -6.03 15.99
CA LEU A 63 2.49 -7.22 16.21
C LEU A 63 3.71 -6.94 17.09
N MET A 64 4.38 -5.80 16.89
CA MET A 64 5.53 -5.41 17.71
C MET A 64 5.12 -5.04 19.13
N GLU A 65 4.00 -4.32 19.32
CA GLU A 65 3.45 -3.99 20.63
C GLU A 65 3.04 -5.26 21.40
N ALA A 66 2.36 -6.20 20.73
CA ALA A 66 1.98 -7.47 21.33
C ALA A 66 3.20 -8.28 21.80
N LEU A 67 4.29 -8.29 21.03
CA LEU A 67 5.52 -8.98 21.41
C LEU A 67 6.28 -8.32 22.57
N ILE A 68 6.18 -7.00 22.71
CA ILE A 68 6.82 -6.29 23.81
C ILE A 68 6.05 -6.51 25.12
N SER A 69 4.71 -6.61 25.05
CA SER A 69 3.82 -6.78 26.20
C SER A 69 3.80 -8.22 26.75
N ASP A 70 4.17 -9.23 25.95
CA ASP A 70 4.20 -10.63 26.39
C ASP A 70 5.49 -10.94 27.18
N GLU A 71 5.42 -10.85 28.50
CA GLU A 71 6.54 -11.11 29.41
C GLU A 71 6.92 -12.61 29.54
N THR A 72 6.08 -13.52 29.07
CA THR A 72 6.19 -14.95 29.41
C THR A 72 7.14 -15.76 28.55
N SER A 73 7.62 -15.22 27.40
CA SER A 73 8.46 -15.98 26.46
C SER A 73 9.83 -15.36 26.18
N LEU A 74 10.64 -15.13 27.23
CA LEU A 74 11.97 -14.51 27.14
C LEU A 74 12.95 -15.22 26.20
N ASN A 75 12.88 -16.53 26.08
CA ASN A 75 13.86 -17.33 25.31
C ASN A 75 13.65 -17.29 23.78
N ASN A 76 12.47 -16.90 23.28
CA ASN A 76 12.16 -16.88 21.85
C ASN A 76 11.95 -15.45 21.27
N LYS A 77 12.01 -14.41 22.11
CA LYS A 77 11.71 -13.01 21.69
C LYS A 77 12.64 -12.50 20.57
N GLU A 78 13.93 -12.80 20.66
CA GLU A 78 14.89 -12.31 19.65
C GLU A 78 14.72 -13.01 18.30
N GLU A 79 14.48 -14.33 18.29
CA GLU A 79 14.20 -15.05 17.05
C GLU A 79 12.85 -14.64 16.44
N LEU A 80 11.84 -14.47 17.27
CA LEU A 80 10.52 -14.02 16.84
C LEU A 80 10.56 -12.57 16.32
N LYS A 81 11.27 -11.65 17.01
CA LYS A 81 11.52 -10.28 16.50
C LYS A 81 12.27 -10.31 15.16
N LYS A 82 13.28 -11.18 15.02
CA LYS A 82 14.03 -11.33 13.78
C LYS A 82 13.14 -11.88 12.66
N TYR A 83 12.30 -12.87 12.96
CA TYR A 83 11.32 -13.42 12.03
C TYR A 83 10.29 -12.37 11.58
N LEU A 84 9.72 -11.61 12.52
CA LEU A 84 8.75 -10.57 12.20
C LEU A 84 9.38 -9.44 11.40
N ARG A 85 10.57 -8.95 11.77
CA ARG A 85 11.30 -7.93 11.00
C ARG A 85 11.67 -8.42 9.59
N SER A 86 11.80 -9.72 9.37
CA SER A 86 12.04 -10.25 8.03
C SER A 86 10.80 -10.29 7.15
N ARG A 87 9.61 -10.36 7.73
CA ARG A 87 8.32 -10.44 7.03
C ARG A 87 7.56 -9.12 7.00
N TYR A 88 7.70 -8.33 8.05
CA TYR A 88 6.97 -7.08 8.24
C TYR A 88 7.94 -5.93 8.37
N LYS A 89 7.72 -4.85 7.64
CA LYS A 89 8.60 -3.70 7.59
C LYS A 89 7.86 -2.44 8.00
N ASP A 90 8.51 -1.64 8.83
CA ASP A 90 8.09 -0.26 9.06
C ASP A 90 8.38 0.61 7.83
N ILE A 91 7.83 1.82 7.83
CA ILE A 91 7.96 2.73 6.69
C ILE A 91 9.41 3.13 6.43
N GLU A 92 10.23 3.30 7.46
CA GLU A 92 11.65 3.67 7.32
C GLU A 92 12.44 2.57 6.62
N THR A 93 12.22 1.31 7.00
CA THR A 93 12.82 0.13 6.33
C THR A 93 12.37 0.04 4.87
N ILE A 94 11.07 0.25 4.60
CA ILE A 94 10.52 0.25 3.24
C ILE A 94 11.20 1.33 2.40
N ILE A 95 11.35 2.54 2.91
CA ILE A 95 12.01 3.64 2.22
C ILE A 95 13.49 3.30 1.96
N LYS A 96 14.22 2.86 2.99
CA LYS A 96 15.63 2.53 2.91
C LYS A 96 15.95 1.45 1.87
N GLU A 97 15.07 0.47 1.71
CA GLU A 97 15.25 -0.61 0.73
C GLU A 97 14.89 -0.20 -0.71
N ASN A 98 14.09 0.84 -0.87
CA ASN A 98 13.51 1.18 -2.17
C ASN A 98 13.93 2.54 -2.72
N LYS A 99 14.32 3.49 -1.89
CA LYS A 99 14.83 4.78 -2.37
C LYS A 99 16.17 4.60 -3.07
N THR A 100 16.38 5.32 -4.16
CA THR A 100 17.66 5.35 -4.89
C THR A 100 18.79 5.77 -3.96
N VAL A 101 19.85 4.98 -3.90
CA VAL A 101 21.03 5.24 -3.08
C VAL A 101 21.64 6.58 -3.48
N SER A 102 22.05 7.38 -2.50
CA SER A 102 22.63 8.73 -2.69
C SER A 102 21.74 9.76 -3.39
N SER A 103 20.42 9.50 -3.49
CA SER A 103 19.49 10.51 -3.97
C SER A 103 19.15 11.51 -2.86
N GLU A 104 19.40 12.80 -3.09
CA GLU A 104 19.04 13.89 -2.18
C GLU A 104 17.53 14.23 -2.23
N GLY A 105 16.84 13.88 -3.33
CA GLY A 105 15.43 14.16 -3.52
C GLY A 105 14.51 13.20 -2.78
N THR A 106 13.21 13.46 -2.84
CA THR A 106 12.16 12.59 -2.33
C THR A 106 11.97 11.36 -3.22
N MET A 107 11.51 10.24 -2.64
CA MET A 107 11.05 9.10 -3.41
C MET A 107 9.55 9.25 -3.66
N LEU A 108 9.13 9.10 -4.92
CA LEU A 108 7.72 9.22 -5.31
C LEU A 108 7.26 7.97 -6.05
N LEU A 109 6.08 7.49 -5.64
CA LEU A 109 5.32 6.47 -6.35
C LEU A 109 3.92 7.03 -6.66
N GLU A 110 3.56 7.07 -7.94
CA GLU A 110 2.19 7.41 -8.36
C GLU A 110 1.63 6.27 -9.22
N PHE A 111 0.40 5.86 -8.92
CA PHE A 111 -0.30 4.78 -9.61
C PHE A 111 -1.59 5.33 -10.20
N GLY A 112 -1.68 5.37 -11.53
CA GLY A 112 -2.92 5.62 -12.24
C GLY A 112 -3.72 4.33 -12.41
N PHE A 113 -5.03 4.40 -12.20
CA PHE A 113 -5.89 3.22 -12.27
C PHE A 113 -7.27 3.52 -12.86
N ASN A 114 -7.92 2.43 -13.29
CA ASN A 114 -9.31 2.43 -13.76
C ASN A 114 -10.08 1.32 -13.05
N ILE A 115 -11.14 1.68 -12.36
CA ILE A 115 -12.05 0.77 -11.65
C ILE A 115 -13.45 1.00 -12.21
N ASN A 116 -14.00 -0.01 -12.89
CA ASN A 116 -15.34 0.04 -13.47
C ASN A 116 -15.58 1.27 -14.38
N GLY A 117 -14.59 1.60 -15.24
CA GLY A 117 -14.65 2.75 -16.13
C GLY A 117 -14.32 4.11 -15.48
N LYS A 118 -14.10 4.17 -14.17
CA LYS A 118 -13.75 5.37 -13.43
C LYS A 118 -12.24 5.43 -13.22
N ARG A 119 -11.63 6.54 -13.68
CA ARG A 119 -10.18 6.77 -13.56
C ARG A 119 -9.83 7.48 -12.27
N GLY A 120 -8.73 7.07 -11.67
CA GLY A 120 -8.17 7.68 -10.48
C GLY A 120 -6.66 7.62 -10.46
N LYS A 121 -6.07 8.23 -9.43
CA LYS A 121 -4.64 8.10 -9.13
C LYS A 121 -4.40 8.16 -7.64
N TYR A 122 -3.43 7.38 -7.20
CA TYR A 122 -2.90 7.36 -5.85
C TYR A 122 -1.42 7.72 -5.87
N LEU A 123 -1.03 8.64 -5.02
CA LEU A 123 0.35 9.14 -4.89
C LEU A 123 0.84 8.94 -3.47
N LEU A 124 2.07 8.48 -3.36
CA LEU A 124 2.83 8.37 -2.13
C LEU A 124 4.22 8.97 -2.36
N GLU A 125 4.58 9.98 -1.55
CA GLU A 125 5.88 10.61 -1.56
C GLU A 125 6.52 10.54 -0.18
N THR A 126 7.82 10.21 -0.14
CA THR A 126 8.56 10.04 1.11
C THR A 126 9.85 10.83 1.08
N ASN A 127 10.30 11.26 2.26
CA ASN A 127 11.70 11.66 2.46
C ASN A 127 12.57 10.43 2.80
N ASN A 128 13.59 10.57 3.64
CA ASN A 128 14.46 9.45 4.02
C ASN A 128 13.89 8.56 5.12
N THR A 129 12.88 9.01 5.87
CA THR A 129 12.41 8.35 7.10
C THR A 129 10.90 8.21 7.19
N GLN A 130 10.14 9.04 6.48
CA GLN A 130 8.68 9.07 6.62
C GLN A 130 7.97 9.48 5.33
N ILE A 131 6.65 9.28 5.30
CA ILE A 131 5.77 9.79 4.27
C ILE A 131 5.59 11.30 4.49
N ILE A 132 5.76 12.08 3.42
CA ILE A 132 5.62 13.55 3.44
C ILE A 132 4.46 14.05 2.60
N HIS A 133 3.96 13.22 1.66
CA HIS A 133 2.77 13.50 0.87
C HIS A 133 2.05 12.21 0.49
N GLU A 134 0.75 12.19 0.71
CA GLU A 134 -0.11 11.09 0.30
C GLU A 134 -1.43 11.65 -0.25
N LYS A 135 -1.84 11.19 -1.43
CA LYS A 135 -3.00 11.74 -2.11
C LYS A 135 -3.77 10.67 -2.89
N LEU A 136 -5.09 10.72 -2.79
CA LEU A 136 -5.99 9.94 -3.63
C LEU A 136 -6.95 10.86 -4.37
N GLU A 137 -6.95 10.77 -5.70
CA GLU A 137 -7.95 11.37 -6.58
C GLU A 137 -8.74 10.25 -7.27
N PHE A 138 -10.05 10.25 -7.10
CA PHE A 138 -10.93 9.27 -7.72
C PHE A 138 -12.33 9.85 -7.95
N THR A 139 -13.23 9.11 -8.58
CA THR A 139 -14.62 9.55 -8.77
C THR A 139 -15.37 9.55 -7.45
N LEU A 140 -15.80 10.73 -6.97
CA LEU A 140 -16.64 10.85 -5.77
C LEU A 140 -18.05 10.31 -6.03
N THR A 141 -18.85 11.03 -6.79
CA THR A 141 -20.18 10.59 -7.24
C THR A 141 -20.22 10.42 -8.76
N LYS A 142 -20.25 11.54 -9.50
CA LYS A 142 -20.20 11.58 -10.98
C LYS A 142 -18.93 12.24 -11.52
N LYS A 143 -18.26 13.06 -10.71
CA LYS A 143 -17.05 13.79 -11.09
C LYS A 143 -15.87 13.31 -10.29
N ARG A 144 -14.68 13.40 -10.89
CA ARG A 144 -13.40 13.17 -10.20
C ARG A 144 -13.21 14.24 -9.12
N GLY A 145 -12.70 13.85 -7.98
CA GLY A 145 -12.39 14.72 -6.86
C GLY A 145 -11.29 14.14 -5.99
N VAL A 146 -10.83 14.92 -5.03
CA VAL A 146 -9.82 14.52 -4.06
C VAL A 146 -10.52 13.84 -2.89
N TYR A 147 -10.11 12.63 -2.57
CA TYR A 147 -10.55 11.87 -1.40
C TYR A 147 -9.77 12.29 -0.17
N PHE A 148 -8.47 12.37 -0.32
CA PHE A 148 -7.58 12.96 0.67
C PHE A 148 -6.33 13.53 0.00
N ASP A 149 -5.74 14.54 0.62
CA ASP A 149 -4.51 15.22 0.23
C ASP A 149 -3.81 15.64 1.52
N ILE A 150 -2.83 14.85 1.94
CA ILE A 150 -2.19 14.94 3.25
C ILE A 150 -0.70 15.22 3.04
N THR A 151 -0.24 16.30 3.65
CA THR A 151 1.17 16.68 3.69
C THR A 151 1.57 16.99 5.13
N GLU A 152 2.84 17.18 5.41
CA GLU A 152 3.32 17.59 6.74
C GLU A 152 2.65 18.87 7.29
N SER A 153 2.22 19.75 6.39
CA SER A 153 1.56 21.03 6.75
C SER A 153 0.05 21.03 6.61
N LYS A 154 -0.55 20.01 5.97
CA LYS A 154 -1.97 20.01 5.63
C LYS A 154 -2.58 18.63 5.73
N LEU A 155 -3.62 18.51 6.55
CA LEU A 155 -4.49 17.34 6.61
C LEU A 155 -5.84 17.65 5.95
N SER A 156 -6.02 17.23 4.72
CA SER A 156 -7.27 17.38 3.99
C SER A 156 -7.85 16.01 3.67
N ILE A 157 -8.93 15.65 4.36
CA ILE A 157 -9.72 14.43 4.12
C ILE A 157 -11.14 14.87 3.77
N ASN A 158 -11.69 14.35 2.67
CA ASN A 158 -13.01 14.73 2.20
C ASN A 158 -14.10 14.01 3.01
N GLU A 159 -14.87 14.77 3.79
CA GLU A 159 -15.96 14.25 4.61
C GLU A 159 -17.00 13.44 3.82
N LYS A 160 -17.24 13.82 2.55
CA LYS A 160 -18.22 13.14 1.67
C LYS A 160 -17.85 11.72 1.29
N VAL A 161 -16.64 11.30 1.60
CA VAL A 161 -16.17 9.93 1.42
C VAL A 161 -16.71 9.01 2.52
N PHE A 162 -17.07 9.58 3.66
CA PHE A 162 -17.65 8.89 4.81
C PHE A 162 -19.15 9.13 4.87
N LEU A 163 -19.92 8.09 5.18
CA LEU A 163 -21.38 8.17 5.34
C LEU A 163 -21.77 8.57 6.76
N ASP A 164 -20.86 8.36 7.72
CA ASP A 164 -21.05 8.72 9.13
C ASP A 164 -19.96 9.70 9.60
N LYS A 165 -20.40 10.74 10.34
CA LYS A 165 -19.53 11.78 10.86
C LYS A 165 -18.61 11.30 11.98
N ASN A 166 -19.05 10.33 12.79
CA ASN A 166 -18.23 9.78 13.86
C ASN A 166 -17.05 9.01 13.27
N THR A 167 -17.29 8.16 12.27
CA THR A 167 -16.25 7.44 11.54
C THR A 167 -15.25 8.41 10.91
N TYR A 168 -15.71 9.50 10.28
CA TYR A 168 -14.81 10.54 9.77
C TYR A 168 -13.91 11.12 10.86
N THR A 169 -14.48 11.43 12.02
CA THR A 169 -13.74 12.05 13.14
C THR A 169 -12.71 11.08 13.72
N GLU A 170 -13.06 9.81 13.88
CA GLU A 170 -12.17 8.75 14.36
C GLU A 170 -10.98 8.57 13.42
N ILE A 171 -11.24 8.39 12.12
CA ILE A 171 -10.19 8.24 11.10
C ILE A 171 -9.29 9.48 11.03
N LYS A 172 -9.86 10.68 11.11
CA LYS A 172 -9.09 11.93 11.15
C LYS A 172 -8.18 12.00 12.38
N THR A 173 -8.67 11.58 13.55
CA THR A 173 -7.90 11.54 14.79
C THR A 173 -6.76 10.52 14.72
N ALA A 174 -7.04 9.32 14.22
CA ALA A 174 -6.02 8.30 13.99
C ALA A 174 -4.95 8.79 12.99
N CYS A 175 -5.38 9.47 11.93
CA CYS A 175 -4.48 10.06 10.94
C CYS A 175 -3.55 11.10 11.58
N LEU A 176 -4.06 12.03 12.39
CA LEU A 176 -3.24 13.02 13.11
C LEU A 176 -2.17 12.37 14.00
N LYS A 177 -2.45 11.19 14.54
CA LYS A 177 -1.55 10.48 15.45
C LYS A 177 -0.49 9.66 14.74
N PHE A 178 -0.82 9.05 13.62
CA PHE A 178 -0.02 7.97 13.03
C PHE A 178 0.53 8.26 11.64
N TRP A 179 -0.08 9.21 10.88
CA TRP A 179 0.36 9.50 9.53
C TRP A 179 1.81 10.00 9.49
N GLY A 180 2.50 9.70 8.39
CA GLY A 180 3.93 9.93 8.22
C GLY A 180 4.73 8.67 8.52
N LYS A 181 4.52 8.04 9.70
CA LYS A 181 5.07 6.71 10.03
C LYS A 181 4.25 5.57 9.44
N HIS A 182 2.98 5.83 9.13
CA HIS A 182 2.06 4.92 8.46
C HIS A 182 1.34 5.66 7.35
N SER A 183 1.00 4.99 6.24
CA SER A 183 0.16 5.58 5.21
C SER A 183 -1.26 5.77 5.72
N PHE A 184 -1.97 6.76 5.20
CA PHE A 184 -3.40 6.95 5.49
C PHE A 184 -4.21 5.69 5.17
N LEU A 185 -3.89 5.03 4.06
CA LEU A 185 -4.56 3.78 3.69
C LEU A 185 -4.27 2.65 4.69
N SER A 186 -3.05 2.55 5.25
CA SER A 186 -2.74 1.58 6.30
C SER A 186 -3.53 1.87 7.58
N ILE A 187 -3.63 3.14 7.98
CA ILE A 187 -4.42 3.58 9.14
C ILE A 187 -5.89 3.22 8.93
N LEU A 188 -6.46 3.57 7.78
CA LEU A 188 -7.86 3.28 7.46
C LEU A 188 -8.15 1.78 7.45
N LEU A 189 -7.30 0.97 6.81
CA LEU A 189 -7.46 -0.48 6.75
C LEU A 189 -7.37 -1.13 8.14
N HIS A 190 -6.48 -0.63 8.99
CA HIS A 190 -6.35 -1.06 10.37
C HIS A 190 -7.64 -0.79 11.17
N GLU A 191 -8.16 0.42 11.11
CA GLU A 191 -9.42 0.79 11.78
C GLU A 191 -10.63 -0.03 11.27
N ILE A 192 -10.62 -0.38 9.96
CA ILE A 192 -11.62 -1.29 9.37
C ILE A 192 -11.50 -2.69 9.96
N ASN A 193 -10.28 -3.17 10.21
CA ASN A 193 -10.02 -4.51 10.70
C ASN A 193 -10.30 -4.68 12.20
N ASP A 194 -10.04 -3.65 13.00
CA ASP A 194 -10.26 -3.65 14.46
C ASP A 194 -11.76 -3.62 14.85
N LYS A 195 -12.55 -2.90 14.08
CA LYS A 195 -14.00 -2.89 14.22
C LYS A 195 -14.55 -3.90 13.23
N SER A 196 -15.53 -4.71 13.55
CA SER A 196 -16.06 -5.71 12.62
C SER A 196 -16.05 -5.20 11.17
N ASP A 197 -15.42 -5.94 10.25
CA ASP A 197 -15.20 -5.58 8.83
C ASP A 197 -16.42 -4.93 8.14
N LYS A 198 -17.61 -5.25 8.62
CA LYS A 198 -18.87 -4.76 8.10
C LYS A 198 -19.17 -3.32 8.55
N TYR A 199 -18.79 -2.94 9.78
CA TYR A 199 -19.22 -1.65 10.36
C TYR A 199 -18.61 -0.45 9.61
N ILE A 200 -17.30 -0.41 9.40
CA ILE A 200 -16.67 0.75 8.74
C ILE A 200 -16.86 0.71 7.22
N ARG A 201 -16.89 -0.47 6.60
CA ARG A 201 -17.18 -0.58 5.16
C ARG A 201 -18.55 -0.06 4.80
N ASP A 202 -19.54 -0.26 5.68
CA ASP A 202 -20.88 0.30 5.53
C ASP A 202 -20.92 1.83 5.77
N GLN A 203 -19.83 2.41 6.32
CA GLN A 203 -19.71 3.84 6.62
C GLN A 203 -18.85 4.63 5.62
N ILE A 204 -18.38 3.99 4.56
CA ILE A 204 -17.62 4.66 3.48
C ILE A 204 -18.38 4.56 2.15
N SER A 205 -18.09 5.49 1.24
CA SER A 205 -18.74 5.49 -0.07
C SER A 205 -18.36 4.27 -0.91
N ASP A 206 -19.31 3.74 -1.72
CA ASP A 206 -19.11 2.57 -2.59
C ASP A 206 -17.87 2.67 -3.48
N ASN A 207 -17.58 3.87 -3.99
CA ASN A 207 -16.39 4.07 -4.82
C ASN A 207 -15.11 3.92 -3.99
N PHE A 208 -15.11 4.37 -2.72
CA PHE A 208 -13.95 4.22 -1.85
C PHE A 208 -13.76 2.75 -1.46
N ASP A 209 -14.82 2.05 -1.10
CA ASP A 209 -14.77 0.60 -0.85
C ASP A 209 -14.26 -0.17 -2.07
N SER A 210 -14.74 0.19 -3.28
CA SER A 210 -14.25 -0.39 -4.53
C SER A 210 -12.76 -0.13 -4.75
N PHE A 211 -12.25 1.05 -4.40
CA PHE A 211 -10.82 1.36 -4.45
C PHE A 211 -10.04 0.55 -3.42
N LEU A 212 -10.50 0.46 -2.17
CA LEU A 212 -9.84 -0.34 -1.12
C LEU A 212 -9.77 -1.82 -1.52
N LYS A 213 -10.87 -2.38 -2.01
CA LYS A 213 -10.89 -3.75 -2.57
C LYS A 213 -9.92 -3.94 -3.72
N PHE A 214 -9.79 -2.94 -4.59
CA PHE A 214 -8.86 -2.98 -5.72
C PHE A 214 -7.40 -2.98 -5.26
N ILE A 215 -7.02 -2.06 -4.35
CA ILE A 215 -5.63 -1.88 -3.94
C ILE A 215 -5.13 -3.01 -3.02
N THR A 216 -6.01 -3.59 -2.19
CA THR A 216 -5.68 -4.71 -1.31
C THR A 216 -5.56 -6.05 -2.04
N ARG A 217 -6.13 -6.17 -3.24
CA ARG A 217 -6.07 -7.39 -4.08
C ARG A 217 -4.84 -7.48 -4.99
N ILE A 218 -3.87 -6.59 -4.82
CA ILE A 218 -2.61 -6.69 -5.56
C ILE A 218 -1.87 -7.94 -5.10
N SER A 219 -1.59 -8.85 -6.05
CA SER A 219 -0.73 -10.00 -5.83
C SER A 219 0.58 -9.79 -6.57
N CYS A 220 1.70 -9.95 -5.89
CA CYS A 220 3.03 -9.74 -6.45
C CYS A 220 3.98 -10.85 -6.00
N LYS A 221 4.71 -11.43 -6.95
CA LYS A 221 5.76 -12.41 -6.67
C LYS A 221 7.07 -11.94 -7.28
N ILE A 222 8.10 -11.80 -6.46
CA ILE A 222 9.44 -11.39 -6.88
C ILE A 222 10.42 -12.48 -6.51
N LYS A 223 11.22 -12.92 -7.50
CA LYS A 223 12.32 -13.85 -7.31
C LYS A 223 13.64 -13.10 -7.23
N PHE A 224 14.39 -13.31 -6.16
CA PHE A 224 15.75 -12.79 -6.00
C PHE A 224 16.74 -13.94 -6.16
N GLY A 225 17.24 -14.14 -7.38
CA GLY A 225 18.12 -15.28 -7.72
C GLY A 225 17.40 -16.63 -7.65
N SER A 226 18.17 -17.72 -7.48
CA SER A 226 17.64 -19.09 -7.54
C SER A 226 16.97 -19.58 -6.24
N ARG A 227 17.12 -18.88 -5.12
CA ARG A 227 16.72 -19.38 -3.79
C ARG A 227 15.85 -18.47 -2.94
N GLN A 228 15.62 -17.24 -3.34
CA GLN A 228 14.83 -16.31 -2.54
C GLN A 228 13.61 -15.83 -3.33
N GLU A 229 12.43 -16.08 -2.78
CA GLU A 229 11.16 -15.55 -3.31
C GLU A 229 10.51 -14.70 -2.24
N ARG A 230 9.94 -13.57 -2.66
CA ARG A 230 9.02 -12.76 -1.86
C ARG A 230 7.71 -12.68 -2.60
N GLY A 231 6.62 -12.91 -1.92
CA GLY A 231 5.28 -12.82 -2.49
C GLY A 231 4.29 -12.15 -1.54
N ILE A 232 3.38 -11.41 -2.11
CA ILE A 232 2.18 -10.90 -1.45
C ILE A 232 0.99 -11.42 -2.23
N LEU A 233 0.06 -12.07 -1.55
CA LEU A 233 -1.20 -12.51 -2.11
C LEU A 233 -2.29 -11.54 -1.67
N GLY A 234 -2.89 -10.83 -2.62
CA GLY A 234 -4.02 -9.94 -2.40
C GLY A 234 -5.35 -10.71 -2.43
N LEU A 235 -5.48 -11.71 -1.57
CA LEU A 235 -6.70 -12.51 -1.44
C LEU A 235 -7.62 -11.96 -0.36
N PRO A 236 -8.94 -12.15 -0.46
CA PRO A 236 -9.86 -11.92 0.64
C PRO A 236 -9.45 -12.72 1.88
N LYS A 237 -9.74 -12.21 3.09
CA LYS A 237 -9.35 -12.85 4.36
C LYS A 237 -9.84 -14.30 4.47
N GLU A 238 -11.04 -14.58 4.01
CA GLU A 238 -11.65 -15.91 4.01
C GLU A 238 -10.82 -16.90 3.17
N VAL A 239 -10.41 -16.47 1.97
CA VAL A 239 -9.58 -17.30 1.08
C VAL A 239 -8.18 -17.48 1.63
N LEU A 240 -7.61 -16.46 2.30
CA LEU A 240 -6.32 -16.57 2.98
C LEU A 240 -6.38 -17.56 4.14
N ALA A 241 -7.43 -17.52 4.96
CA ALA A 241 -7.64 -18.46 6.06
C ALA A 241 -7.76 -19.91 5.56
N GLU A 242 -8.48 -20.16 4.47
CA GLU A 242 -8.58 -21.48 3.84
C GLU A 242 -7.23 -21.94 3.26
N TYR A 243 -6.47 -21.04 2.65
CA TYR A 243 -5.13 -21.31 2.14
C TYR A 243 -4.15 -21.67 3.28
N GLU A 244 -4.15 -20.88 4.36
CA GLU A 244 -3.28 -21.10 5.54
C GLU A 244 -3.66 -22.37 6.30
N SER A 245 -4.94 -22.76 6.30
CA SER A 245 -5.40 -24.03 6.87
C SER A 245 -5.07 -25.27 6.01
N GLY A 246 -4.54 -25.05 4.79
CA GLY A 246 -4.25 -26.13 3.84
C GLY A 246 -5.50 -26.72 3.15
N SER A 247 -6.66 -26.05 3.28
CA SER A 247 -7.92 -26.50 2.68
C SER A 247 -7.98 -26.22 1.18
N ILE A 248 -7.14 -25.31 0.67
CA ILE A 248 -6.99 -25.04 -0.77
C ILE A 248 -5.58 -25.48 -1.21
N PRO A 249 -5.43 -26.40 -2.17
CA PRO A 249 -4.13 -26.78 -2.72
C PRO A 249 -3.48 -25.60 -3.48
N VAL A 250 -2.16 -25.50 -3.36
CA VAL A 250 -1.31 -24.48 -4.03
C VAL A 250 -1.17 -24.78 -5.52
#